data_8d96e5e4600dad513aec1271649917ea
#
_entry.id   8d96e5e4600dad513aec1271649917ea
#
_cell.length_a   1.000
_cell.length_b   1.000
_cell.length_c   1.000
_cell.angle_alpha   90.00
_cell.angle_beta   90.00
_cell.angle_gamma   90.00
#
_symmetry.space_group_name_H-M   'P 1'
#
loop_
_entity.id
_entity.type
_entity.pdbx_description
1 polymer ?
#
loop_
_entity_poly.entity_id
_entity_poly.type
_entity_poly.pdbx_seq_one_letter_code
_entity_poly.pdbx_strand_id
1 'polypeptide(L)'
;MGCEVVLINRDPLGVFSHNPEPLPENLKEISERVVKERADIGFAQDPDCDRLALICENGAIPGEEAVVVLAVRNILEYHKKGNVVVNLSTTMLVEDVAKSLGALVYRAKIGEVNVVEKMKETGAVIGGEGNGGVIFPEAHYGRDSFVGYGSDFRVFSP
;
A
#
# COMPACT_ATOMS: atom_id res chain seq x y z
N MET A 1 -2.49 7.80 -17.02
CA MET A 1 -1.75 6.56 -16.94
C MET A 1 -2.15 5.55 -18.03
N GLY A 2 -3.26 5.74 -18.74
CA GLY A 2 -3.68 4.89 -19.87
C GLY A 2 -4.24 3.52 -19.46
N CYS A 3 -4.61 3.34 -18.19
CA CYS A 3 -5.22 2.12 -17.71
C CYS A 3 -6.72 2.09 -18.04
N GLU A 4 -7.24 0.90 -18.39
CA GLU A 4 -8.67 0.62 -18.38
C GLU A 4 -9.10 0.32 -16.94
N VAL A 5 -10.16 0.96 -16.47
CA VAL A 5 -10.59 0.86 -15.07
C VAL A 5 -11.98 0.25 -14.99
N VAL A 6 -12.12 -0.85 -14.26
CA VAL A 6 -13.40 -1.45 -13.88
C VAL A 6 -13.71 -1.07 -12.44
N LEU A 7 -14.76 -0.28 -12.23
CA LEU A 7 -15.18 0.17 -10.90
C LEU A 7 -16.22 -0.78 -10.31
N ILE A 8 -16.06 -1.11 -9.03
CA ILE A 8 -17.00 -1.88 -8.22
C ILE A 8 -17.52 -0.97 -7.10
N ASN A 9 -18.80 -1.12 -6.73
CA ASN A 9 -19.43 -0.38 -5.62
C ASN A 9 -19.29 1.15 -5.71
N ARG A 10 -19.43 1.70 -6.92
CA ARG A 10 -19.22 3.12 -7.23
C ARG A 10 -20.35 4.07 -6.83
N ASP A 11 -21.48 3.54 -6.40
CA ASP A 11 -22.67 4.35 -6.14
C ASP A 11 -22.52 5.14 -4.84
N PRO A 12 -22.60 6.49 -4.87
CA PRO A 12 -22.31 7.35 -3.72
C PRO A 12 -23.52 7.45 -2.78
N LEU A 13 -24.06 6.31 -2.38
CA LEU A 13 -25.27 6.25 -1.53
C LEU A 13 -24.99 6.45 -0.03
N GLY A 14 -23.72 6.52 0.36
CA GLY A 14 -23.31 6.61 1.77
C GLY A 14 -23.56 5.32 2.57
N VAL A 15 -23.80 4.21 1.87
CA VAL A 15 -24.01 2.88 2.46
C VAL A 15 -22.99 1.93 1.85
N PHE A 16 -22.27 1.21 2.70
CA PHE A 16 -21.34 0.17 2.24
C PHE A 16 -22.10 -1.09 1.82
N SER A 17 -21.72 -1.67 0.68
CA SER A 17 -22.31 -2.92 0.17
C SER A 17 -21.86 -4.16 0.96
N HIS A 18 -20.76 -4.05 1.66
CA HIS A 18 -20.18 -5.07 2.55
C HIS A 18 -19.43 -4.38 3.70
N ASN A 19 -18.86 -5.16 4.62
CA ASN A 19 -17.96 -4.62 5.65
C ASN A 19 -16.76 -3.94 4.96
N PRO A 20 -16.54 -2.63 5.16
CA PRO A 20 -15.54 -1.86 4.42
C PRO A 20 -14.08 -2.11 4.83
N GLU A 21 -13.84 -2.88 5.90
CA GLU A 21 -12.47 -3.27 6.27
C GLU A 21 -11.84 -4.13 5.16
N PRO A 22 -10.64 -3.79 4.64
CA PRO A 22 -10.02 -4.47 3.50
C PRO A 22 -9.36 -5.81 3.90
N LEU A 23 -10.11 -6.63 4.63
CA LEU A 23 -9.70 -7.97 5.05
C LEU A 23 -10.09 -9.02 3.97
N PRO A 24 -9.37 -10.14 3.86
CA PRO A 24 -9.61 -11.15 2.84
C PRO A 24 -11.05 -11.64 2.75
N GLU A 25 -11.74 -11.79 3.88
CA GLU A 25 -13.14 -12.19 3.92
C GLU A 25 -14.10 -11.18 3.28
N ASN A 26 -13.73 -9.90 3.26
CA ASN A 26 -14.53 -8.81 2.68
C ASN A 26 -14.15 -8.51 1.22
N LEU A 27 -13.04 -9.08 0.73
CA LEU A 27 -12.49 -8.81 -0.61
C LEU A 27 -12.84 -9.90 -1.65
N LYS A 28 -13.76 -10.80 -1.35
CA LYS A 28 -14.14 -11.91 -2.25
C LYS A 28 -14.69 -11.43 -3.58
N GLU A 29 -15.59 -10.43 -3.54
CA GLU A 29 -16.21 -9.88 -4.75
C GLU A 29 -15.16 -9.31 -5.72
N ILE A 30 -14.23 -8.50 -5.22
CA ILE A 30 -13.18 -7.92 -6.08
C ILE A 30 -12.20 -9.00 -6.56
N SER A 31 -11.88 -10.00 -5.73
CA SER A 31 -11.04 -11.13 -6.13
C SER A 31 -11.63 -11.90 -7.31
N GLU A 32 -12.91 -12.26 -7.23
CA GLU A 32 -13.64 -12.91 -8.32
C GLU A 32 -13.74 -12.02 -9.57
N ARG A 33 -13.91 -10.70 -9.36
CA ARG A 33 -14.04 -9.74 -10.44
C ARG A 33 -12.74 -9.54 -11.21
N VAL A 34 -11.59 -9.49 -10.53
CA VAL A 34 -10.26 -9.42 -11.16
C VAL A 34 -10.06 -10.58 -12.12
N VAL A 35 -10.35 -11.80 -11.70
CA VAL A 35 -10.22 -13.00 -12.54
C VAL A 35 -11.20 -12.98 -13.71
N LYS A 36 -12.47 -12.62 -13.47
CA LYS A 36 -13.52 -12.58 -14.49
C LYS A 36 -13.21 -11.57 -15.60
N GLU A 37 -12.80 -10.38 -15.22
CA GLU A 37 -12.48 -9.29 -16.17
C GLU A 37 -11.08 -9.42 -16.77
N ARG A 38 -10.28 -10.39 -16.29
CA ARG A 38 -8.86 -10.56 -16.66
C ARG A 38 -8.05 -9.28 -16.39
N ALA A 39 -8.33 -8.62 -15.28
CA ALA A 39 -7.60 -7.44 -14.88
C ALA A 39 -6.19 -7.82 -14.42
N ASP A 40 -5.22 -6.97 -14.72
CA ASP A 40 -3.82 -7.18 -14.31
C ASP A 40 -3.65 -7.06 -12.80
N ILE A 41 -4.50 -6.25 -12.17
CA ILE A 41 -4.47 -6.02 -10.72
C ILE A 41 -5.82 -5.47 -10.22
N GLY A 42 -6.17 -5.77 -8.99
CA GLY A 42 -7.28 -5.15 -8.26
C GLY A 42 -6.80 -4.34 -7.07
N PHE A 43 -7.55 -3.30 -6.73
CA PHE A 43 -7.30 -2.45 -5.57
C PHE A 43 -8.57 -2.24 -4.76
N ALA A 44 -8.47 -2.32 -3.45
CA ALA A 44 -9.54 -1.96 -2.54
C ALA A 44 -9.05 -0.94 -1.51
N GLN A 45 -9.79 0.17 -1.38
CA GLN A 45 -9.55 1.20 -0.37
C GLN A 45 -10.46 0.99 0.83
N ASP A 46 -10.02 1.41 2.00
CA ASP A 46 -10.87 1.55 3.16
C ASP A 46 -11.68 2.87 3.13
N PRO A 47 -12.63 3.11 4.07
CA PRO A 47 -13.57 4.22 3.97
C PRO A 47 -12.98 5.62 3.95
N ASP A 48 -11.88 5.85 4.64
CA ASP A 48 -11.18 7.13 4.72
C ASP A 48 -9.99 7.24 3.78
N CYS A 49 -9.79 6.18 2.94
CA CYS A 49 -8.80 6.14 1.86
C CYS A 49 -7.34 6.29 2.35
N ASP A 50 -7.06 5.87 3.57
CA ASP A 50 -5.71 5.89 4.13
C ASP A 50 -4.97 4.56 3.99
N ARG A 51 -5.71 3.46 3.70
CA ARG A 51 -5.19 2.10 3.49
C ARG A 51 -5.58 1.56 2.12
N LEU A 52 -4.71 0.69 1.58
CA LEU A 52 -4.91 0.01 0.31
C LEU A 52 -4.71 -1.49 0.48
N ALA A 53 -5.55 -2.29 -0.14
CA ALA A 53 -5.32 -3.72 -0.35
C ALA A 53 -5.15 -4.03 -1.83
N LEU A 54 -4.31 -5.01 -2.13
CA LEU A 54 -4.01 -5.49 -3.48
C LEU A 54 -4.66 -6.83 -3.75
N ILE A 55 -5.09 -7.03 -4.97
CA ILE A 55 -5.56 -8.30 -5.49
C ILE A 55 -4.79 -8.62 -6.77
N CYS A 56 -4.11 -9.77 -6.78
CA CYS A 56 -3.34 -10.22 -7.93
C CYS A 56 -4.25 -10.64 -9.09
N GLU A 57 -3.71 -10.73 -10.31
CA GLU A 57 -4.41 -11.14 -11.53
C GLU A 57 -5.10 -12.50 -11.45
N ASN A 58 -4.61 -13.39 -10.57
CA ASN A 58 -5.20 -14.70 -10.30
C ASN A 58 -6.26 -14.69 -9.18
N GLY A 59 -6.63 -13.51 -8.67
CA GLY A 59 -7.54 -13.32 -7.54
C GLY A 59 -6.91 -13.53 -6.16
N ALA A 60 -5.62 -13.84 -6.06
CA ALA A 60 -4.96 -13.98 -4.76
C ALA A 60 -4.83 -12.64 -4.04
N ILE A 61 -5.02 -12.65 -2.73
CA ILE A 61 -4.88 -11.48 -1.85
C ILE A 61 -3.59 -11.67 -1.05
N PRO A 62 -2.51 -10.95 -1.35
CA PRO A 62 -1.19 -11.16 -0.74
C PRO A 62 -1.10 -10.68 0.72
N GLY A 63 -2.18 -10.07 1.23
CA GLY A 63 -2.24 -9.48 2.56
C GLY A 63 -1.96 -7.97 2.56
N GLU A 64 -2.38 -7.31 3.64
CA GLU A 64 -2.32 -5.84 3.79
C GLU A 64 -0.87 -5.31 3.72
N GLU A 65 0.08 -6.06 4.25
CA GLU A 65 1.49 -5.67 4.33
C GLU A 65 2.18 -5.57 2.96
N ALA A 66 1.65 -6.26 1.93
CA ALA A 66 2.25 -6.27 0.59
C ALA A 66 2.35 -4.86 -0.02
N VAL A 67 1.36 -4.01 0.24
CA VAL A 67 1.33 -2.63 -0.25
C VAL A 67 2.55 -1.85 0.22
N VAL A 68 2.85 -1.89 1.52
CA VAL A 68 4.01 -1.17 2.09
C VAL A 68 5.32 -1.74 1.56
N VAL A 69 5.44 -3.07 1.45
CA VAL A 69 6.64 -3.74 0.91
C VAL A 69 6.91 -3.32 -0.53
N LEU A 70 5.87 -3.33 -1.37
CA LEU A 70 5.97 -2.95 -2.79
C LEU A 70 6.25 -1.46 -2.95
N ALA A 71 5.59 -0.60 -2.16
CA ALA A 71 5.83 0.84 -2.17
C ALA A 71 7.28 1.17 -1.77
N VAL A 72 7.80 0.55 -0.71
CA VAL A 72 9.20 0.69 -0.29
C VAL A 72 10.16 0.26 -1.40
N ARG A 73 9.92 -0.90 -2.00
CA ARG A 73 10.74 -1.36 -3.14
C ARG A 73 10.74 -0.35 -4.27
N ASN A 74 9.56 0.08 -4.71
CA ASN A 74 9.42 0.99 -5.84
C ASN A 74 10.13 2.33 -5.60
N ILE A 75 9.88 2.96 -4.45
CA ILE A 75 10.49 4.25 -4.13
C ILE A 75 12.01 4.12 -4.06
N LEU A 76 12.54 3.10 -3.40
CA LEU A 76 13.99 2.91 -3.29
C LEU A 76 14.66 2.52 -4.61
N GLU A 77 13.99 1.80 -5.48
CA GLU A 77 14.55 1.31 -6.73
C GLU A 77 14.49 2.37 -7.84
N TYR A 78 13.37 3.08 -7.97
CA TYR A 78 13.10 3.91 -9.15
C TYR A 78 12.96 5.41 -8.86
N HIS A 79 12.83 5.82 -7.61
CA HIS A 79 12.59 7.23 -7.29
C HIS A 79 13.70 7.84 -6.45
N LYS A 80 13.90 7.40 -5.23
CA LYS A 80 14.83 8.03 -4.29
C LYS A 80 15.45 7.05 -3.30
N LYS A 81 16.77 7.01 -3.21
CA LYS A 81 17.48 6.29 -2.15
C LYS A 81 17.37 7.03 -0.82
N GLY A 82 17.18 6.30 0.27
CA GLY A 82 17.10 6.90 1.60
C GLY A 82 16.63 5.92 2.67
N ASN A 83 16.38 6.43 3.86
CA ASN A 83 15.88 5.65 4.97
C ASN A 83 14.40 5.32 4.83
N VAL A 84 13.98 4.26 5.48
CA VAL A 84 12.61 3.77 5.56
C VAL A 84 12.16 3.78 7.02
N VAL A 85 10.91 4.10 7.29
CA VAL A 85 10.33 3.95 8.64
C VAL A 85 9.04 3.16 8.55
N VAL A 86 8.92 2.12 9.36
CA VAL A 86 7.67 1.36 9.53
C VAL A 86 7.37 1.16 11.02
N ASN A 87 6.14 0.82 11.36
CA ASN A 87 5.81 0.52 12.75
C ASN A 87 6.29 -0.88 13.19
N LEU A 88 6.19 -1.17 14.48
CA LEU A 88 6.65 -2.43 15.07
C LEU A 88 5.85 -3.66 14.61
N SER A 89 4.63 -3.49 14.12
CA SER A 89 3.79 -4.59 13.66
C SER A 89 3.96 -4.93 12.18
N THR A 90 4.71 -4.14 11.42
CA THR A 90 4.95 -4.37 9.99
C THR A 90 5.91 -5.55 9.79
N THR A 91 5.69 -6.32 8.73
CA THR A 91 6.51 -7.48 8.34
C THR A 91 8.00 -7.16 8.23
N MET A 92 8.84 -8.14 8.53
CA MET A 92 10.30 -8.07 8.34
C MET A 92 10.70 -8.04 6.85
N LEU A 93 9.80 -8.36 5.95
CA LEU A 93 10.06 -8.32 4.51
C LEU A 93 10.48 -6.92 4.02
N VAL A 94 10.03 -5.88 4.73
CA VAL A 94 10.45 -4.49 4.46
C VAL A 94 11.97 -4.32 4.66
N GLU A 95 12.52 -4.91 5.74
CA GLU A 95 13.97 -4.88 5.99
C GLU A 95 14.76 -5.61 4.92
N ASP A 96 14.28 -6.78 4.49
CA ASP A 96 14.96 -7.57 3.46
C ASP A 96 15.01 -6.80 2.13
N VAL A 97 13.88 -6.20 1.72
CA VAL A 97 13.80 -5.35 0.52
C VAL A 97 14.70 -4.12 0.66
N ALA A 98 14.57 -3.37 1.74
CA ALA A 98 15.35 -2.15 1.97
C ALA A 98 16.86 -2.43 1.98
N LYS A 99 17.27 -3.50 2.67
CA LYS A 99 18.68 -3.94 2.74
C LYS A 99 19.22 -4.32 1.36
N SER A 100 18.45 -5.04 0.55
CA SER A 100 18.87 -5.41 -0.81
C SER A 100 19.11 -4.17 -1.71
N LEU A 101 18.45 -3.05 -1.39
CA LEU A 101 18.58 -1.77 -2.09
C LEU A 101 19.52 -0.76 -1.39
N GLY A 102 20.20 -1.19 -0.31
CA GLY A 102 21.20 -0.39 0.42
C GLY A 102 20.59 0.66 1.35
N ALA A 103 19.35 0.48 1.78
CA ALA A 103 18.63 1.39 2.67
C ALA A 103 18.57 0.85 4.12
N LEU A 104 18.42 1.77 5.08
CA LEU A 104 18.20 1.45 6.49
C LEU A 104 16.72 1.54 6.83
N VAL A 105 16.23 0.61 7.64
CA VAL A 105 14.88 0.63 8.20
C VAL A 105 14.91 0.98 9.68
N TYR A 106 14.08 1.93 10.07
CA TYR A 106 13.85 2.29 11.47
C TYR A 106 12.43 1.86 11.87
N ARG A 107 12.32 1.34 13.07
CA ARG A 107 11.03 0.96 13.65
C ARG A 107 10.49 2.05 14.57
N ALA A 108 9.21 2.39 14.40
CA ALA A 108 8.47 3.30 15.27
C ALA A 108 7.42 2.52 16.08
N LYS A 109 6.92 3.13 17.13
CA LYS A 109 5.72 2.62 17.82
C LYS A 109 4.54 2.57 16.85
N ILE A 110 3.56 1.70 17.13
CA ILE A 110 2.33 1.61 16.36
C ILE A 110 1.58 2.94 16.42
N GLY A 111 1.02 3.35 15.30
CA GLY A 111 0.29 4.59 15.10
C GLY A 111 1.01 5.57 14.17
N GLU A 112 0.27 6.10 13.22
CA GLU A 112 0.76 6.98 12.15
C GLU A 112 1.63 8.13 12.67
N VAL A 113 1.19 8.80 13.74
CA VAL A 113 1.93 9.93 14.33
C VAL A 113 3.35 9.53 14.72
N ASN A 114 3.53 8.36 15.34
CA ASN A 114 4.85 7.86 15.74
C ASN A 114 5.73 7.55 14.54
N VAL A 115 5.14 7.01 13.45
CA VAL A 115 5.84 6.75 12.19
C VAL A 115 6.29 8.07 11.58
N VAL A 116 5.40 9.05 11.47
CA VAL A 116 5.68 10.39 10.91
C VAL A 116 6.77 11.12 11.69
N GLU A 117 6.71 11.12 13.02
CA GLU A 117 7.74 11.73 13.85
C GLU A 117 9.10 11.09 13.60
N LYS A 118 9.15 9.76 13.57
CA LYS A 118 10.39 9.01 13.28
C LYS A 118 10.89 9.26 11.86
N MET A 119 10.01 9.40 10.88
CA MET A 119 10.38 9.76 9.51
C MET A 119 11.06 11.13 9.45
N LYS A 120 10.50 12.11 10.14
CA LYS A 120 11.11 13.47 10.23
C LYS A 120 12.46 13.45 10.93
N GLU A 121 12.59 12.67 12.02
CA GLU A 121 13.84 12.50 12.78
C GLU A 121 14.96 11.88 11.93
N THR A 122 14.63 10.87 11.12
CA THR A 122 15.61 10.08 10.35
C THR A 122 15.79 10.54 8.91
N GLY A 123 15.00 11.53 8.45
CA GLY A 123 14.98 11.95 7.07
C GLY A 123 14.52 10.85 6.11
N ALA A 124 13.60 10.00 6.55
CA ALA A 124 13.11 8.88 5.75
C ALA A 124 12.38 9.35 4.50
N VAL A 125 12.60 8.64 3.39
CA VAL A 125 12.01 8.96 2.08
C VAL A 125 10.67 8.27 1.85
N ILE A 126 10.40 7.23 2.62
CA ILE A 126 9.13 6.48 2.61
C ILE A 126 8.90 5.84 3.98
N GLY A 127 7.65 5.65 4.35
CA GLY A 127 7.25 4.92 5.53
C GLY A 127 5.88 4.29 5.37
N GLY A 128 5.40 3.65 6.43
CA GLY A 128 4.07 3.06 6.43
C GLY A 128 3.83 2.15 7.62
N GLU A 129 2.67 1.53 7.59
CA GLU A 129 2.21 0.57 8.59
C GLU A 129 1.76 -0.73 7.90
N GLY A 130 1.87 -1.85 8.60
CA GLY A 130 1.55 -3.18 8.06
C GLY A 130 0.07 -3.40 7.70
N ASN A 131 -0.78 -2.42 7.95
CA ASN A 131 -2.20 -2.41 7.59
C ASN A 131 -2.51 -1.85 6.18
N GLY A 132 -1.50 -1.65 5.33
CA GLY A 132 -1.65 -1.13 3.97
C GLY A 132 -1.53 0.39 3.84
N GLY A 133 -1.24 1.09 4.93
CA GLY A 133 -1.04 2.55 4.93
C GLY A 133 0.38 2.94 4.54
N VAL A 134 0.54 3.69 3.45
CA VAL A 134 1.83 4.20 2.94
C VAL A 134 1.95 5.69 3.19
N ILE A 135 3.13 6.13 3.63
CA ILE A 135 3.45 7.54 3.87
C ILE A 135 4.61 7.94 2.97
N PHE A 136 4.39 8.91 2.09
CA PHE A 136 5.40 9.42 1.17
C PHE A 136 5.59 10.93 1.36
N PRO A 137 6.68 11.37 2.01
CA PRO A 137 6.87 12.76 2.42
C PRO A 137 6.84 13.80 1.28
N GLU A 138 7.17 13.40 0.05
CA GLU A 138 7.10 14.30 -1.10
C GLU A 138 5.66 14.63 -1.51
N ALA A 139 4.69 13.78 -1.18
CA ALA A 139 3.27 14.10 -1.28
C ALA A 139 2.79 14.79 0.00
N HIS A 140 2.84 14.09 1.12
CA HIS A 140 2.53 14.63 2.46
C HIS A 140 2.93 13.64 3.57
N TYR A 141 2.88 14.10 4.83
CA TYR A 141 3.13 13.28 6.01
C TYR A 141 1.82 12.72 6.58
N GLY A 142 1.21 11.79 5.86
CA GLY A 142 0.02 11.05 6.27
C GLY A 142 -0.08 9.78 5.42
N ARG A 143 -0.82 8.78 5.90
CA ARG A 143 -1.12 7.59 5.10
C ARG A 143 -2.04 7.98 3.94
N ASP A 144 -1.78 7.43 2.77
CA ASP A 144 -2.51 7.76 1.56
C ASP A 144 -2.51 6.58 0.59
N SER A 145 -3.70 6.07 0.30
CA SER A 145 -3.88 4.97 -0.64
C SER A 145 -3.52 5.35 -2.08
N PHE A 146 -3.65 6.63 -2.49
CA PHE A 146 -3.25 7.08 -3.82
C PHE A 146 -1.73 7.00 -4.03
N VAL A 147 -0.96 7.20 -2.96
CA VAL A 147 0.49 6.94 -2.97
C VAL A 147 0.76 5.45 -3.18
N GLY A 148 0.01 4.58 -2.52
CA GLY A 148 0.04 3.13 -2.74
C GLY A 148 -0.22 2.79 -4.21
N TYR A 149 -1.31 3.27 -4.79
CA TYR A 149 -1.61 3.09 -6.23
C TYR A 149 -0.44 3.49 -7.12
N GLY A 150 0.08 4.70 -6.93
CA GLY A 150 1.16 5.23 -7.77
C GLY A 150 2.46 4.43 -7.65
N SER A 151 2.75 3.90 -6.47
CA SER A 151 3.93 3.08 -6.20
C SER A 151 3.81 1.69 -6.81
N ASP A 152 2.65 1.06 -6.70
CA ASP A 152 2.46 -0.34 -7.06
C ASP A 152 2.30 -0.53 -8.57
N PHE A 153 1.73 0.43 -9.30
CA PHE A 153 1.60 0.36 -10.75
C PHE A 153 2.93 0.20 -11.50
N ARG A 154 4.03 0.72 -10.98
CA ARG A 154 5.34 0.54 -11.62
C ARG A 154 5.93 -0.85 -11.48
N VAL A 155 5.55 -1.57 -10.42
CA VAL A 155 6.04 -2.94 -10.18
C VAL A 155 5.41 -3.92 -11.18
N PHE A 156 4.21 -3.60 -11.68
CA PHE A 156 3.46 -4.43 -12.62
C PHE A 156 3.54 -3.94 -14.07
N SER A 157 4.26 -2.85 -14.36
CA SER A 157 4.54 -2.41 -15.73
C SER A 157 5.72 -3.19 -16.30
N PRO A 158 5.61 -3.72 -17.54
CA PRO A 158 6.70 -4.42 -18.21
C PRO A 158 7.88 -3.50 -18.53
#